data_844ab18e2f24331d101abe60c06379d0
#
_entry.id   844ab18e2f24331d101abe60c06379d0
#
_cell.length_a   1.000
_cell.length_b   1.000
_cell.length_c   1.000
_cell.angle_alpha   90.00
_cell.angle_beta   90.00
_cell.angle_gamma   90.00
#
_symmetry.space_group_name_H-M   'P 1'
#
loop_
_entity.id
_entity.type
_entity.pdbx_description
1 polymer ?
#
loop_
_entity_poly.entity_id
_entity_poly.type
_entity_poly.pdbx_seq_one_letter_code
_entity_poly.pdbx_strand_id
1 'polypeptide(L)'
;MQQATPTVAAPAKEVKTYPAKGFAAQSADSDLALLSIPRREPLPLDVQIKILYCGVCHSDLHQVRDEWNEAMPTVYPCVPGHEIVGRVTKVGSAVTKFKEGDLAAVGCMVDSCRECENCREDLEQYCEKIATFTYNSEDKILGGVTYGGYSQSIVADEAFVLRVNENADLAGTAPLLCAGITTYSPMRHWNVGPGQKVGVVGLGGLGHMAVKFANAFGAHVVLFTTSPDKTADAKRLGAHEVVLSKDADEMLKHAASFNFILDTVSAQHDLNPYLALLKRDGTMTLVGAPPQPLPVSSFNLIFGRHQLAGSGIGGIRETQEMLDFCAEHNITSDVELIRIDEINDAYKRLLKSDVKYRFVIDMASLQ
;
A
#
# COMPACT_ATOMS: atom_id res chain seq x y z
N MET A 1 27.27 48.39 -12.28
CA MET A 1 27.05 46.99 -11.83
C MET A 1 27.17 46.95 -10.36
N GLN A 2 26.03 47.01 -9.61
CA GLN A 2 26.01 46.84 -8.17
C GLN A 2 25.89 45.33 -7.88
N GLN A 3 26.87 44.80 -7.15
CA GLN A 3 26.86 43.43 -6.66
C GLN A 3 25.79 43.32 -5.56
N ALA A 4 24.77 42.49 -5.81
CA ALA A 4 23.80 42.13 -4.80
C ALA A 4 24.49 41.25 -3.73
N THR A 5 24.48 41.71 -2.48
CA THR A 5 24.93 40.96 -1.30
C THR A 5 24.05 39.73 -1.15
N PRO A 6 24.61 38.52 -0.96
CA PRO A 6 23.78 37.33 -0.71
C PRO A 6 23.09 37.48 0.66
N THR A 7 21.76 37.45 0.64
CA THR A 7 20.94 37.37 1.85
C THR A 7 21.21 36.01 2.50
N VAL A 8 21.87 36.03 3.66
CA VAL A 8 22.03 34.86 4.51
C VAL A 8 20.62 34.43 4.97
N ALA A 9 20.17 33.27 4.52
CA ALA A 9 18.92 32.67 5.00
C ALA A 9 18.99 32.53 6.53
N ALA A 10 17.92 32.94 7.22
CA ALA A 10 17.82 32.76 8.67
C ALA A 10 18.03 31.28 9.01
N PRO A 11 18.75 30.94 10.10
CA PRO A 11 18.94 29.57 10.50
C PRO A 11 17.57 28.92 10.74
N ALA A 12 17.36 27.76 10.09
CA ALA A 12 16.16 26.95 10.33
C ALA A 12 16.02 26.73 11.83
N LYS A 13 14.83 26.93 12.39
CA LYS A 13 14.57 26.65 13.82
C LYS A 13 14.97 25.20 14.07
N GLU A 14 15.85 25.01 15.06
CA GLU A 14 16.30 23.68 15.49
C GLU A 14 15.07 22.86 15.90
N VAL A 15 14.74 21.83 15.13
CA VAL A 15 13.60 20.94 15.40
C VAL A 15 14.02 20.00 16.52
N LYS A 16 13.33 20.03 17.64
CA LYS A 16 13.59 19.12 18.76
C LYS A 16 13.24 17.70 18.37
N THR A 17 14.07 16.74 18.82
CA THR A 17 13.87 15.31 18.55
C THR A 17 13.90 14.51 19.85
N TYR A 18 13.31 13.30 19.79
CA TYR A 18 13.39 12.31 20.85
C TYR A 18 13.80 10.95 20.23
N PRO A 19 14.48 10.06 21.01
CA PRO A 19 14.84 8.73 20.53
C PRO A 19 13.61 7.81 20.49
N ALA A 20 13.50 7.02 19.42
CA ALA A 20 12.53 5.94 19.31
C ALA A 20 13.26 4.67 18.85
N LYS A 21 12.85 3.51 19.35
CA LYS A 21 13.36 2.22 18.86
C LYS A 21 12.69 1.88 17.52
N GLY A 22 13.46 1.27 16.61
CA GLY A 22 12.98 0.73 15.35
C GLY A 22 13.79 -0.49 14.94
N PHE A 23 13.31 -1.23 13.95
CA PHE A 23 14.05 -2.30 13.28
C PHE A 23 14.47 -1.80 11.91
N ALA A 24 15.77 -1.87 11.63
CA ALA A 24 16.39 -1.32 10.44
C ALA A 24 17.31 -2.32 9.76
N ALA A 25 17.35 -2.26 8.43
CA ALA A 25 18.44 -2.85 7.65
C ALA A 25 19.60 -1.85 7.55
N GLN A 26 20.82 -2.33 7.67
CA GLN A 26 22.04 -1.54 7.55
C GLN A 26 22.65 -1.62 6.14
N SER A 27 22.23 -2.58 5.34
CA SER A 27 22.61 -2.81 3.94
C SER A 27 21.57 -3.71 3.27
N ALA A 28 21.65 -3.87 1.94
CA ALA A 28 20.76 -4.74 1.17
C ALA A 28 20.78 -6.22 1.62
N ASP A 29 21.90 -6.67 2.16
CA ASP A 29 22.09 -8.06 2.58
C ASP A 29 21.96 -8.28 4.09
N SER A 30 21.72 -7.21 4.88
CA SER A 30 21.61 -7.34 6.33
C SER A 30 20.20 -7.74 6.76
N ASP A 31 20.12 -8.54 7.82
CA ASP A 31 18.86 -8.70 8.55
C ASP A 31 18.43 -7.39 9.19
N LEU A 32 17.13 -7.23 9.39
CA LEU A 32 16.57 -6.15 10.19
C LEU A 32 16.93 -6.36 11.66
N ALA A 33 17.43 -5.31 12.29
CA ALA A 33 17.87 -5.35 13.70
C ALA A 33 17.46 -4.05 14.43
N LEU A 34 17.47 -4.14 15.75
CA LEU A 34 17.12 -3.01 16.62
C LEU A 34 18.06 -1.82 16.38
N LEU A 35 17.48 -0.64 16.20
CA LEU A 35 18.17 0.63 16.03
C LEU A 35 17.42 1.73 16.78
N SER A 36 18.16 2.68 17.36
CA SER A 36 17.58 3.94 17.86
C SER A 36 17.57 4.97 16.75
N ILE A 37 16.39 5.51 16.47
CA ILE A 37 16.17 6.54 15.43
C ILE A 37 15.67 7.83 16.05
N PRO A 38 15.97 8.99 15.48
CA PRO A 38 15.37 10.25 15.91
C PRO A 38 13.93 10.36 15.36
N ARG A 39 13.02 10.81 16.21
CA ARG A 39 11.70 11.30 15.81
C ARG A 39 11.57 12.77 16.22
N ARG A 40 10.95 13.60 15.39
CA ARG A 40 10.70 15.00 15.75
C ARG A 40 9.64 15.11 16.85
N GLU A 41 9.79 16.11 17.71
CA GLU A 41 8.67 16.57 18.52
C GLU A 41 7.58 17.16 17.60
N PRO A 42 6.29 16.97 17.91
CA PRO A 42 5.20 17.47 17.07
C PRO A 42 5.28 18.97 16.79
N LEU A 43 5.30 19.33 15.52
CA LEU A 43 5.10 20.68 15.02
C LEU A 43 3.62 21.07 15.13
N PRO A 44 3.21 22.33 14.84
CA PRO A 44 1.83 22.78 15.07
C PRO A 44 0.73 21.92 14.41
N LEU A 45 0.98 21.32 13.26
CA LEU A 45 0.01 20.46 12.54
C LEU A 45 0.31 18.96 12.68
N ASP A 46 1.32 18.58 13.46
CA ASP A 46 1.74 17.20 13.61
C ASP A 46 0.92 16.42 14.63
N VAL A 47 0.72 15.15 14.33
CA VAL A 47 0.15 14.14 15.19
C VAL A 47 1.23 13.11 15.50
N GLN A 48 1.51 12.88 16.78
CA GLN A 48 2.39 11.81 17.25
C GLN A 48 1.55 10.58 17.57
N ILE A 49 1.93 9.45 16.99
CA ILE A 49 1.20 8.18 17.10
C ILE A 49 2.15 7.14 17.70
N LYS A 50 1.74 6.52 18.81
CA LYS A 50 2.31 5.24 19.26
C LYS A 50 1.79 4.14 18.36
N ILE A 51 2.67 3.42 17.71
CA ILE A 51 2.31 2.35 16.78
C ILE A 51 1.89 1.12 17.59
N LEU A 52 0.71 0.59 17.28
CA LEU A 52 0.17 -0.64 17.87
C LEU A 52 0.38 -1.83 16.94
N TYR A 53 0.11 -1.63 15.64
CA TYR A 53 0.28 -2.64 14.61
C TYR A 53 0.92 -2.02 13.37
N CYS A 54 1.77 -2.80 12.71
CA CYS A 54 2.31 -2.45 11.40
C CYS A 54 2.24 -3.66 10.47
N GLY A 55 1.57 -3.51 9.33
CA GLY A 55 1.52 -4.56 8.32
C GLY A 55 2.87 -4.75 7.62
N VAL A 56 3.06 -5.93 7.05
CA VAL A 56 4.26 -6.31 6.30
C VAL A 56 3.91 -6.46 4.82
N CYS A 57 4.57 -5.68 3.98
CA CYS A 57 4.37 -5.68 2.55
C CYS A 57 5.60 -6.22 1.79
N HIS A 58 5.38 -6.76 0.58
CA HIS A 58 6.49 -7.06 -0.33
C HIS A 58 7.32 -5.82 -0.66
N SER A 59 6.69 -4.64 -0.70
CA SER A 59 7.38 -3.36 -0.93
C SER A 59 8.43 -3.07 0.16
N ASP A 60 8.16 -3.43 1.42
CA ASP A 60 9.13 -3.30 2.51
C ASP A 60 10.37 -4.16 2.24
N LEU A 61 10.15 -5.41 1.80
CA LEU A 61 11.22 -6.35 1.48
C LEU A 61 12.03 -5.91 0.25
N HIS A 62 11.35 -5.52 -0.84
CA HIS A 62 12.02 -5.03 -2.06
C HIS A 62 12.87 -3.80 -1.76
N GLN A 63 12.34 -2.85 -0.97
CA GLN A 63 13.08 -1.65 -0.60
C GLN A 63 14.28 -1.98 0.29
N VAL A 64 14.11 -2.76 1.35
CA VAL A 64 15.20 -3.16 2.25
C VAL A 64 16.35 -3.85 1.49
N ARG A 65 16.04 -4.61 0.44
CA ARG A 65 17.00 -5.31 -0.40
C ARG A 65 17.56 -4.52 -1.57
N ASP A 66 17.13 -3.25 -1.70
CA ASP A 66 17.52 -2.37 -2.80
C ASP A 66 17.20 -2.96 -4.19
N GLU A 67 16.12 -3.76 -4.28
CA GLU A 67 15.70 -4.40 -5.53
C GLU A 67 15.10 -3.41 -6.53
N TRP A 68 14.79 -2.18 -6.10
CA TRP A 68 14.30 -1.08 -6.91
C TRP A 68 15.33 0.03 -7.14
N ASN A 69 16.64 -0.29 -7.00
CA ASN A 69 17.73 0.70 -7.03
C ASN A 69 17.76 1.62 -8.27
N GLU A 70 17.26 1.17 -9.42
CA GLU A 70 17.19 1.99 -10.62
C GLU A 70 16.15 3.11 -10.52
N ALA A 71 15.05 2.89 -9.81
CA ALA A 71 13.93 3.83 -9.69
C ALA A 71 13.89 4.51 -8.31
N MET A 72 14.13 3.74 -7.25
CA MET A 72 14.05 4.17 -5.86
C MET A 72 15.18 3.57 -5.03
N PRO A 73 16.42 4.06 -5.17
CA PRO A 73 17.58 3.54 -4.43
C PRO A 73 17.37 3.64 -2.92
N THR A 74 17.82 2.63 -2.19
CA THR A 74 17.65 2.58 -0.73
C THR A 74 18.77 3.32 -0.02
N VAL A 75 18.40 4.21 0.89
CA VAL A 75 19.32 4.88 1.82
C VAL A 75 19.32 4.12 3.15
N TYR A 76 20.50 3.65 3.55
CA TYR A 76 20.66 2.94 4.82
C TYR A 76 21.19 3.85 5.94
N PRO A 77 20.77 3.61 7.21
CA PRO A 77 19.87 2.54 7.64
C PRO A 77 18.43 2.77 7.17
N CYS A 78 17.76 1.71 6.71
CA CYS A 78 16.37 1.75 6.27
C CYS A 78 15.46 1.12 7.32
N VAL A 79 14.50 1.90 7.83
CA VAL A 79 13.40 1.41 8.70
C VAL A 79 12.14 1.36 7.87
N PRO A 80 11.66 0.19 7.42
CA PRO A 80 10.48 0.07 6.58
C PRO A 80 9.17 0.16 7.37
N GLY A 81 8.05 -0.14 6.68
CA GLY A 81 6.70 -0.17 7.26
C GLY A 81 5.87 1.07 6.90
N HIS A 82 4.78 0.83 6.16
CA HIS A 82 3.87 1.86 5.66
C HIS A 82 2.39 1.48 5.83
N GLU A 83 2.12 0.54 6.71
CA GLU A 83 0.77 0.06 7.04
C GLU A 83 0.55 0.20 8.55
N ILE A 84 0.45 1.44 9.03
CA ILE A 84 0.57 1.80 10.45
C ILE A 84 -0.80 2.06 11.05
N VAL A 85 -1.14 1.35 12.12
CA VAL A 85 -2.29 1.65 12.99
C VAL A 85 -1.79 1.86 14.41
N GLY A 86 -2.26 2.92 15.06
CA GLY A 86 -1.79 3.28 16.39
C GLY A 86 -2.73 4.18 17.16
N ARG A 87 -2.23 4.69 18.25
CA ARG A 87 -2.96 5.61 19.13
C ARG A 87 -2.22 6.94 19.23
N VAL A 88 -2.96 8.02 19.10
CA VAL A 88 -2.45 9.39 19.24
C VAL A 88 -1.97 9.59 20.66
N THR A 89 -0.72 10.01 20.83
CA THR A 89 -0.10 10.30 22.14
C THR A 89 0.14 11.78 22.37
N LYS A 90 0.24 12.57 21.29
CA LYS A 90 0.45 14.02 21.36
C LYS A 90 0.00 14.66 20.05
N VAL A 91 -0.53 15.87 20.13
CA VAL A 91 -0.92 16.66 18.97
C VAL A 91 -0.27 18.04 19.03
N GLY A 92 0.03 18.59 17.86
CA GLY A 92 0.50 19.95 17.70
C GLY A 92 -0.60 20.98 18.00
N SER A 93 -0.21 22.22 18.28
CA SER A 93 -1.12 23.28 18.76
C SER A 93 -2.18 23.73 17.76
N ALA A 94 -2.04 23.39 16.47
CA ALA A 94 -2.98 23.73 15.41
C ALA A 94 -3.71 22.50 14.83
N VAL A 95 -3.49 21.31 15.39
CA VAL A 95 -4.22 20.09 15.00
C VAL A 95 -5.69 20.23 15.38
N THR A 96 -6.57 19.89 14.46
CA THR A 96 -8.02 19.98 14.62
C THR A 96 -8.76 18.66 14.41
N LYS A 97 -8.15 17.72 13.69
CA LYS A 97 -8.78 16.45 13.31
C LYS A 97 -8.63 15.35 14.36
N PHE A 98 -7.66 15.50 15.27
CA PHE A 98 -7.29 14.48 16.25
C PHE A 98 -7.06 15.06 17.64
N LYS A 99 -7.24 14.23 18.66
CA LYS A 99 -6.87 14.48 20.04
C LYS A 99 -6.11 13.27 20.60
N GLU A 100 -5.42 13.48 21.73
CA GLU A 100 -4.77 12.38 22.45
C GLU A 100 -5.77 11.29 22.82
N GLY A 101 -5.37 10.05 22.60
CA GLY A 101 -6.19 8.85 22.81
C GLY A 101 -6.94 8.36 21.58
N ASP A 102 -7.11 9.14 20.52
CA ASP A 102 -7.79 8.71 19.30
C ASP A 102 -7.00 7.58 18.61
N LEU A 103 -7.72 6.68 17.92
CA LEU A 103 -7.12 5.73 17.00
C LEU A 103 -6.80 6.44 15.68
N ALA A 104 -5.62 6.18 15.15
CA ALA A 104 -5.13 6.81 13.93
C ALA A 104 -4.31 5.85 13.09
N ALA A 105 -4.24 6.13 11.79
CA ALA A 105 -3.46 5.35 10.85
C ALA A 105 -2.61 6.24 9.94
N VAL A 106 -1.50 5.69 9.46
CA VAL A 106 -0.63 6.30 8.45
C VAL A 106 -0.33 5.24 7.40
N GLY A 107 -0.64 5.55 6.14
CA GLY A 107 -0.40 4.67 5.01
C GLY A 107 0.95 4.90 4.34
N CYS A 108 0.96 4.83 3.01
CA CYS A 108 2.18 4.89 2.22
C CYS A 108 2.84 6.28 2.15
N MET A 109 2.11 7.36 2.44
CA MET A 109 2.56 8.74 2.30
C MET A 109 2.44 9.51 3.61
N VAL A 110 3.36 10.44 3.85
CA VAL A 110 3.38 11.34 5.01
C VAL A 110 3.41 12.82 4.64
N ASP A 111 3.63 13.15 3.36
CA ASP A 111 3.53 14.52 2.83
C ASP A 111 3.43 14.52 1.30
N SER A 112 3.03 15.67 0.74
CA SER A 112 3.07 15.98 -0.69
C SER A 112 3.31 17.48 -0.88
N CYS A 113 3.36 17.98 -2.13
CA CYS A 113 3.47 19.43 -2.34
C CYS A 113 2.17 20.19 -2.02
N ARG A 114 1.02 19.53 -2.00
CA ARG A 114 -0.31 20.07 -1.67
C ARG A 114 -0.82 21.19 -2.61
N GLU A 115 -0.08 21.54 -3.65
CA GLU A 115 -0.36 22.69 -4.53
C GLU A 115 -0.44 22.36 -6.02
N CYS A 116 0.10 21.23 -6.49
CA CYS A 116 -0.05 20.80 -7.88
C CYS A 116 -1.48 20.34 -8.18
N GLU A 117 -1.81 20.18 -9.46
CA GLU A 117 -3.13 19.75 -9.91
C GLU A 117 -3.55 18.43 -9.25
N ASN A 118 -2.68 17.43 -9.30
CA ASN A 118 -2.96 16.12 -8.70
C ASN A 118 -3.24 16.20 -7.20
N CYS A 119 -2.47 16.99 -6.43
CA CYS A 119 -2.73 17.15 -5.00
C CYS A 119 -4.05 17.88 -4.70
N ARG A 120 -4.47 18.83 -5.56
CA ARG A 120 -5.76 19.51 -5.40
C ARG A 120 -6.96 18.64 -5.73
N GLU A 121 -6.73 17.57 -6.49
CA GLU A 121 -7.72 16.55 -6.84
C GLU A 121 -7.72 15.35 -5.88
N ASP A 122 -7.01 15.44 -4.75
CA ASP A 122 -6.83 14.38 -3.76
C ASP A 122 -6.12 13.13 -4.34
N LEU A 123 -5.21 13.35 -5.28
CA LEU A 123 -4.39 12.35 -5.94
C LEU A 123 -2.91 12.52 -5.56
N GLU A 124 -2.62 12.64 -4.26
CA GLU A 124 -1.29 12.94 -3.72
C GLU A 124 -0.24 11.90 -4.14
N GLN A 125 -0.66 10.65 -4.39
CA GLN A 125 0.22 9.59 -4.89
C GLN A 125 0.83 9.91 -6.27
N TYR A 126 0.23 10.81 -7.02
CA TYR A 126 0.71 11.31 -8.31
C TYR A 126 1.25 12.73 -8.24
N CYS A 127 1.66 13.19 -7.05
CA CYS A 127 2.21 14.53 -6.85
C CYS A 127 3.34 14.82 -7.84
N GLU A 128 3.25 15.93 -8.57
CA GLU A 128 4.26 16.33 -9.59
C GLU A 128 5.64 16.59 -9.00
N LYS A 129 5.71 16.92 -7.71
CA LYS A 129 6.97 17.13 -6.96
C LYS A 129 7.38 15.89 -6.15
N ILE A 130 6.83 14.74 -6.50
CA ILE A 130 6.96 13.46 -5.78
C ILE A 130 6.42 13.57 -4.35
N ALA A 131 5.50 12.70 -3.97
CA ALA A 131 5.02 12.59 -2.60
C ALA A 131 6.15 12.11 -1.67
N THR A 132 6.11 12.53 -0.41
CA THR A 132 7.01 12.00 0.61
C THR A 132 6.41 10.70 1.15
N PHE A 133 7.06 9.58 0.86
CA PHE A 133 6.65 8.28 1.36
C PHE A 133 7.01 8.10 2.85
N THR A 134 6.32 7.17 3.49
CA THR A 134 6.43 6.93 4.94
C THR A 134 7.83 6.48 5.36
N TYR A 135 8.60 5.87 4.45
CA TYR A 135 10.02 5.57 4.65
C TYR A 135 10.81 5.75 3.34
N ASN A 136 12.12 5.86 3.45
CA ASN A 136 13.08 5.99 2.34
C ASN A 136 12.81 7.16 1.38
N SER A 137 12.13 8.20 1.85
CA SER A 137 11.98 9.48 1.14
C SER A 137 12.76 10.57 1.83
N GLU A 138 13.09 11.64 1.10
CA GLU A 138 13.72 12.82 1.73
C GLU A 138 12.86 13.34 2.89
N ASP A 139 13.43 13.40 4.09
CA ASP A 139 12.82 14.07 5.23
C ASP A 139 13.11 15.58 5.16
N LYS A 140 12.15 16.34 4.66
CA LYS A 140 12.27 17.81 4.48
C LYS A 140 12.34 18.59 5.78
N ILE A 141 12.08 17.93 6.92
CA ILE A 141 12.01 18.56 8.24
C ILE A 141 13.29 18.28 9.03
N LEU A 142 13.70 17.02 9.16
CA LEU A 142 14.89 16.61 9.90
C LEU A 142 16.13 16.49 9.02
N GLY A 143 15.96 16.42 7.71
CA GLY A 143 17.02 16.01 6.79
C GLY A 143 17.22 14.49 6.81
N GLY A 144 18.00 13.99 5.84
CA GLY A 144 18.16 12.56 5.64
C GLY A 144 16.91 11.93 5.02
N VAL A 145 16.46 10.80 5.56
CA VAL A 145 15.32 10.05 5.03
C VAL A 145 14.26 9.76 6.09
N THR A 146 13.02 9.61 5.63
CA THR A 146 11.90 9.18 6.47
C THR A 146 12.10 7.74 6.95
N TYR A 147 11.65 7.45 8.17
CA TYR A 147 11.65 6.13 8.78
C TYR A 147 10.23 5.63 9.01
N GLY A 148 9.97 4.39 8.67
CA GLY A 148 8.65 3.78 8.67
C GLY A 148 8.16 3.25 10.01
N GLY A 149 7.14 2.41 9.88
CA GLY A 149 6.34 1.89 10.99
C GLY A 149 6.93 0.71 11.75
N TYR A 150 8.06 0.13 11.31
CA TYR A 150 8.73 -0.86 12.15
C TYR A 150 9.48 -0.16 13.29
N SER A 151 8.76 0.71 13.99
CA SER A 151 9.26 1.55 15.08
C SER A 151 8.18 1.82 16.12
N GLN A 152 8.58 2.32 17.30
CA GLN A 152 7.68 2.58 18.42
C GLN A 152 6.65 3.67 18.13
N SER A 153 7.01 4.66 17.31
CA SER A 153 6.16 5.81 17.04
C SER A 153 6.42 6.42 15.68
N ILE A 154 5.45 7.18 15.18
CA ILE A 154 5.59 8.04 14.01
C ILE A 154 5.02 9.41 14.32
N VAL A 155 5.53 10.45 13.65
CA VAL A 155 5.01 11.81 13.69
C VAL A 155 4.73 12.24 12.25
N ALA A 156 3.49 12.60 11.97
CA ALA A 156 3.03 13.02 10.65
C ALA A 156 2.09 14.23 10.76
N ASP A 157 2.04 15.04 9.70
CA ASP A 157 1.07 16.12 9.59
C ASP A 157 -0.36 15.54 9.55
N GLU A 158 -1.32 16.18 10.25
CA GLU A 158 -2.72 15.70 10.33
C GLU A 158 -3.40 15.52 8.96
N ALA A 159 -2.88 16.17 7.90
CA ALA A 159 -3.39 15.99 6.55
C ALA A 159 -3.12 14.60 5.97
N PHE A 160 -2.09 13.89 6.49
CA PHE A 160 -1.69 12.54 6.07
C PHE A 160 -2.00 11.48 7.13
N VAL A 161 -2.73 11.85 8.17
CA VAL A 161 -3.21 10.93 9.20
C VAL A 161 -4.68 10.61 8.96
N LEU A 162 -5.02 9.33 9.06
CA LEU A 162 -6.34 8.77 8.81
C LEU A 162 -7.02 8.37 10.12
N ARG A 163 -8.34 8.55 10.20
CA ARG A 163 -9.12 8.10 11.35
C ARG A 163 -9.40 6.60 11.23
N VAL A 164 -9.34 5.91 12.35
CA VAL A 164 -9.69 4.50 12.47
C VAL A 164 -10.91 4.37 13.38
N ASN A 165 -11.86 3.52 13.00
CA ASN A 165 -13.04 3.26 13.82
C ASN A 165 -12.64 2.62 15.15
N GLU A 166 -13.20 3.07 16.28
CA GLU A 166 -12.88 2.57 17.62
C GLU A 166 -13.16 1.07 17.82
N ASN A 167 -14.08 0.52 17.04
CA ASN A 167 -14.45 -0.90 17.09
C ASN A 167 -13.75 -1.74 16.01
N ALA A 168 -12.81 -1.16 15.25
CA ALA A 168 -12.12 -1.88 14.18
C ALA A 168 -11.19 -2.98 14.74
N ASP A 169 -11.08 -4.08 14.01
CA ASP A 169 -9.94 -4.99 14.13
C ASP A 169 -8.68 -4.29 13.66
N LEU A 170 -7.88 -3.78 14.60
CA LEU A 170 -6.72 -2.93 14.30
C LEU A 170 -5.65 -3.69 13.51
N ALA A 171 -5.45 -4.97 13.80
CA ALA A 171 -4.49 -5.79 13.09
C ALA A 171 -4.94 -6.04 11.64
N GLY A 172 -6.21 -6.41 11.43
CA GLY A 172 -6.80 -6.57 10.11
C GLY A 172 -6.94 -5.27 9.32
N THR A 173 -6.93 -4.11 10.00
CA THR A 173 -6.99 -2.78 9.39
C THR A 173 -5.63 -2.33 8.84
N ALA A 174 -4.52 -2.70 9.47
CA ALA A 174 -3.19 -2.22 9.05
C ALA A 174 -2.89 -2.49 7.57
N PRO A 175 -3.09 -3.70 7.00
CA PRO A 175 -2.82 -3.93 5.59
C PRO A 175 -3.79 -3.21 4.62
N LEU A 176 -4.92 -2.68 5.09
CA LEU A 176 -5.83 -1.89 4.26
C LEU A 176 -5.15 -0.62 3.75
N LEU A 177 -4.19 -0.08 4.50
CA LEU A 177 -3.46 1.15 4.17
C LEU A 177 -2.51 1.02 2.96
N CYS A 178 -2.28 -0.20 2.49
CA CYS A 178 -1.53 -0.48 1.26
C CYS A 178 -2.31 -1.44 0.38
N ALA A 179 -2.44 -2.71 0.76
CA ALA A 179 -3.14 -3.72 -0.05
C ALA A 179 -4.62 -3.38 -0.26
N GLY A 180 -5.27 -2.80 0.74
CA GLY A 180 -6.66 -2.34 0.64
C GLY A 180 -6.78 -1.22 -0.39
N ILE A 181 -6.15 -0.09 -0.17
CA ILE A 181 -6.29 1.08 -1.05
C ILE A 181 -5.80 0.81 -2.47
N THR A 182 -4.73 0.04 -2.64
CA THR A 182 -4.18 -0.30 -3.96
C THR A 182 -5.18 -1.10 -4.81
N THR A 183 -6.05 -1.89 -4.18
CA THR A 183 -7.07 -2.67 -4.90
C THR A 183 -8.43 -1.97 -4.94
N TYR A 184 -8.73 -1.13 -3.96
CA TYR A 184 -9.96 -0.33 -3.90
C TYR A 184 -9.97 0.78 -4.96
N SER A 185 -8.91 1.59 -5.03
CA SER A 185 -8.81 2.77 -5.88
C SER A 185 -9.10 2.47 -7.36
N PRO A 186 -8.43 1.52 -8.03
CA PRO A 186 -8.74 1.23 -9.43
C PRO A 186 -10.16 0.71 -9.63
N MET A 187 -10.71 -0.07 -8.70
CA MET A 187 -12.09 -0.54 -8.82
C MET A 187 -13.10 0.61 -8.74
N ARG A 188 -12.82 1.63 -7.90
CA ARG A 188 -13.65 2.84 -7.84
C ARG A 188 -13.50 3.69 -9.09
N HIS A 189 -12.26 3.88 -9.57
CA HIS A 189 -11.97 4.68 -10.76
C HIS A 189 -12.68 4.13 -12.01
N TRP A 190 -12.66 2.80 -12.22
CA TRP A 190 -13.35 2.15 -13.33
C TRP A 190 -14.78 1.72 -13.03
N ASN A 191 -15.37 2.24 -11.94
CA ASN A 191 -16.77 2.05 -11.57
C ASN A 191 -17.18 0.57 -11.48
N VAL A 192 -16.36 -0.27 -10.86
CA VAL A 192 -16.70 -1.67 -10.61
C VAL A 192 -17.96 -1.76 -9.75
N GLY A 193 -18.94 -2.57 -10.17
CA GLY A 193 -20.21 -2.68 -9.47
C GLY A 193 -21.15 -3.76 -10.00
N PRO A 194 -22.43 -3.71 -9.60
CA PRO A 194 -23.43 -4.72 -9.97
C PRO A 194 -23.57 -4.89 -11.49
N GLY A 195 -23.77 -6.13 -11.92
CA GLY A 195 -23.92 -6.49 -13.33
C GLY A 195 -22.62 -6.57 -14.12
N GLN A 196 -21.49 -6.27 -13.51
CA GLN A 196 -20.17 -6.42 -14.12
C GLN A 196 -19.54 -7.78 -13.75
N LYS A 197 -18.80 -8.35 -14.70
CA LYS A 197 -17.92 -9.48 -14.47
C LYS A 197 -16.49 -8.97 -14.31
N VAL A 198 -15.89 -9.29 -13.18
CA VAL A 198 -14.59 -8.80 -12.75
C VAL A 198 -13.63 -9.96 -12.57
N GLY A 199 -12.46 -9.86 -13.17
CA GLY A 199 -11.36 -10.79 -13.00
C GLY A 199 -10.35 -10.27 -11.97
N VAL A 200 -9.88 -11.13 -11.09
CA VAL A 200 -8.73 -10.87 -10.20
C VAL A 200 -7.66 -11.87 -10.55
N VAL A 201 -6.47 -11.39 -10.92
CA VAL A 201 -5.33 -12.26 -11.25
C VAL A 201 -4.41 -12.35 -10.03
N GLY A 202 -4.26 -13.58 -9.52
CA GLY A 202 -3.48 -13.88 -8.32
C GLY A 202 -4.27 -13.82 -7.01
N LEU A 203 -3.95 -14.72 -6.08
CA LEU A 203 -4.49 -14.74 -4.72
C LEU A 203 -3.34 -14.67 -3.72
N GLY A 204 -2.88 -13.47 -3.47
CA GLY A 204 -1.88 -13.11 -2.49
C GLY A 204 -2.36 -11.94 -1.63
N GLY A 205 -1.42 -11.17 -1.08
CA GLY A 205 -1.72 -10.01 -0.21
C GLY A 205 -2.61 -8.95 -0.84
N LEU A 206 -2.47 -8.65 -2.13
CA LEU A 206 -3.37 -7.75 -2.88
C LEU A 206 -4.64 -8.49 -3.31
N GLY A 207 -4.47 -9.66 -3.94
CA GLY A 207 -5.59 -10.37 -4.57
C GLY A 207 -6.71 -10.76 -3.60
N HIS A 208 -6.41 -11.10 -2.33
CA HIS A 208 -7.45 -11.41 -1.36
C HIS A 208 -8.32 -10.18 -1.02
N MET A 209 -7.72 -8.98 -0.95
CA MET A 209 -8.47 -7.73 -0.78
C MET A 209 -9.26 -7.38 -2.03
N ALA A 210 -8.68 -7.58 -3.22
CA ALA A 210 -9.36 -7.37 -4.49
C ALA A 210 -10.64 -8.22 -4.62
N VAL A 211 -10.58 -9.50 -4.23
CA VAL A 211 -11.77 -10.37 -4.23
C VAL A 211 -12.83 -9.86 -3.25
N LYS A 212 -12.43 -9.48 -2.02
CA LYS A 212 -13.36 -8.94 -1.03
C LYS A 212 -14.05 -7.66 -1.51
N PHE A 213 -13.29 -6.71 -2.07
CA PHE A 213 -13.86 -5.45 -2.57
C PHE A 213 -14.75 -5.65 -3.79
N ALA A 214 -14.31 -6.41 -4.79
CA ALA A 214 -15.13 -6.66 -5.97
C ALA A 214 -16.46 -7.33 -5.61
N ASN A 215 -16.45 -8.27 -4.66
CA ASN A 215 -17.66 -8.90 -4.13
C ASN A 215 -18.53 -7.89 -3.36
N ALA A 216 -17.95 -7.08 -2.49
CA ALA A 216 -18.68 -6.06 -1.73
C ALA A 216 -19.31 -4.98 -2.64
N PHE A 217 -18.69 -4.67 -3.77
CA PHE A 217 -19.26 -3.79 -4.80
C PHE A 217 -20.37 -4.45 -5.63
N GLY A 218 -20.67 -5.73 -5.40
CA GLY A 218 -21.74 -6.47 -6.07
C GLY A 218 -21.40 -6.97 -7.48
N ALA A 219 -20.12 -7.04 -7.83
CA ALA A 219 -19.67 -7.61 -9.10
C ALA A 219 -19.67 -9.14 -9.07
N HIS A 220 -19.77 -9.77 -10.24
CA HIS A 220 -19.49 -11.19 -10.39
C HIS A 220 -17.98 -11.44 -10.47
N VAL A 221 -17.40 -12.00 -9.42
CA VAL A 221 -15.95 -12.11 -9.23
C VAL A 221 -15.43 -13.46 -9.71
N VAL A 222 -14.43 -13.43 -10.59
CA VAL A 222 -13.68 -14.60 -11.07
C VAL A 222 -12.22 -14.44 -10.64
N LEU A 223 -11.72 -15.40 -9.88
CA LEU A 223 -10.31 -15.44 -9.51
C LEU A 223 -9.53 -16.30 -10.50
N PHE A 224 -8.42 -15.78 -11.01
CA PHE A 224 -7.43 -16.53 -11.79
C PHE A 224 -6.25 -16.91 -10.89
N THR A 225 -5.93 -18.19 -10.83
CA THR A 225 -4.81 -18.69 -10.02
C THR A 225 -4.09 -19.84 -10.73
N THR A 226 -2.80 -20.00 -10.43
CA THR A 226 -2.03 -21.16 -10.87
C THR A 226 -2.09 -22.34 -9.90
N SER A 227 -2.70 -22.14 -8.72
CA SER A 227 -2.68 -23.08 -7.58
C SER A 227 -4.09 -23.55 -7.24
N PRO A 228 -4.43 -24.83 -7.51
CA PRO A 228 -5.77 -25.38 -7.28
C PRO A 228 -6.18 -25.41 -5.79
N ASP A 229 -5.21 -25.52 -4.90
CA ASP A 229 -5.39 -25.50 -3.43
C ASP A 229 -5.95 -24.17 -2.90
N LYS A 230 -5.85 -23.07 -3.67
CA LYS A 230 -6.42 -21.78 -3.33
C LYS A 230 -7.93 -21.64 -3.60
N THR A 231 -8.55 -22.63 -4.24
CA THR A 231 -9.97 -22.59 -4.65
C THR A 231 -10.92 -22.40 -3.46
N ALA A 232 -10.74 -23.15 -2.38
CA ALA A 232 -11.59 -23.06 -1.21
C ALA A 232 -11.50 -21.68 -0.53
N ASP A 233 -10.30 -21.15 -0.40
CA ASP A 233 -10.06 -19.82 0.15
C ASP A 233 -10.64 -18.71 -0.74
N ALA A 234 -10.47 -18.80 -2.06
CA ALA A 234 -11.05 -17.84 -2.99
C ALA A 234 -12.58 -17.73 -2.85
N LYS A 235 -13.25 -18.87 -2.74
CA LYS A 235 -14.71 -18.96 -2.49
C LYS A 235 -15.08 -18.33 -1.15
N ARG A 236 -14.35 -18.63 -0.09
CA ARG A 236 -14.55 -18.06 1.25
C ARG A 236 -14.41 -16.53 1.23
N LEU A 237 -13.49 -15.99 0.44
CA LEU A 237 -13.23 -14.55 0.31
C LEU A 237 -14.29 -13.84 -0.54
N GLY A 238 -15.15 -14.57 -1.27
CA GLY A 238 -16.22 -14.00 -2.08
C GLY A 238 -16.06 -14.17 -3.59
N ALA A 239 -15.11 -14.97 -4.08
CA ALA A 239 -15.03 -15.31 -5.50
C ALA A 239 -16.20 -16.22 -5.90
N HIS A 240 -16.90 -15.87 -6.97
CA HIS A 240 -17.99 -16.65 -7.54
C HIS A 240 -17.46 -17.81 -8.36
N GLU A 241 -16.37 -17.60 -9.08
CA GLU A 241 -15.70 -18.61 -9.90
C GLU A 241 -14.19 -18.57 -9.65
N VAL A 242 -13.52 -19.72 -9.87
CA VAL A 242 -12.07 -19.84 -9.82
C VAL A 242 -11.62 -20.55 -11.08
N VAL A 243 -10.69 -19.97 -11.80
CA VAL A 243 -10.14 -20.45 -13.05
C VAL A 243 -8.65 -20.74 -12.87
N LEU A 244 -8.22 -21.93 -13.26
CA LEU A 244 -6.80 -22.27 -13.30
C LEU A 244 -6.18 -21.64 -14.55
N SER A 245 -5.37 -20.61 -14.38
CA SER A 245 -4.82 -19.84 -15.50
C SER A 245 -3.83 -20.60 -16.39
N LYS A 246 -3.38 -21.78 -15.95
CA LYS A 246 -2.57 -22.72 -16.76
C LYS A 246 -3.40 -23.60 -17.68
N ASP A 247 -4.71 -23.65 -17.50
CA ASP A 247 -5.64 -24.40 -18.31
C ASP A 247 -6.23 -23.48 -19.40
N ALA A 248 -5.73 -23.61 -20.61
CA ALA A 248 -6.15 -22.77 -21.73
C ALA A 248 -7.63 -22.96 -22.09
N ASP A 249 -8.16 -24.17 -21.94
CA ASP A 249 -9.56 -24.47 -22.26
C ASP A 249 -10.50 -23.83 -21.23
N GLU A 250 -10.13 -23.85 -19.95
CA GLU A 250 -10.85 -23.12 -18.89
C GLU A 250 -10.81 -21.60 -19.14
N MET A 251 -9.65 -21.05 -19.48
CA MET A 251 -9.51 -19.64 -19.84
C MET A 251 -10.40 -19.24 -21.02
N LEU A 252 -10.41 -20.03 -22.09
CA LEU A 252 -11.19 -19.75 -23.30
C LEU A 252 -12.71 -19.72 -23.07
N LYS A 253 -13.24 -20.44 -22.09
CA LYS A 253 -14.66 -20.34 -21.69
C LYS A 253 -15.10 -18.94 -21.28
N HIS A 254 -14.13 -18.12 -20.90
CA HIS A 254 -14.33 -16.75 -20.44
C HIS A 254 -13.98 -15.68 -21.49
N ALA A 255 -13.68 -16.06 -22.74
CA ALA A 255 -13.30 -15.11 -23.79
C ALA A 255 -14.34 -13.99 -23.95
N ALA A 256 -13.88 -12.75 -24.11
CA ALA A 256 -14.69 -11.55 -24.32
C ALA A 256 -15.84 -11.37 -23.30
N SER A 257 -15.63 -11.71 -22.02
CA SER A 257 -16.69 -11.69 -21.01
C SER A 257 -16.46 -10.71 -19.85
N PHE A 258 -15.23 -10.22 -19.62
CA PHE A 258 -14.92 -9.36 -18.49
C PHE A 258 -15.07 -7.88 -18.80
N ASN A 259 -15.67 -7.14 -17.87
CA ASN A 259 -15.71 -5.69 -17.89
C ASN A 259 -14.40 -5.09 -17.37
N PHE A 260 -13.84 -5.70 -16.33
CA PHE A 260 -12.64 -5.24 -15.65
C PHE A 260 -11.80 -6.44 -15.19
N ILE A 261 -10.49 -6.34 -15.29
CA ILE A 261 -9.54 -7.31 -14.73
C ILE A 261 -8.50 -6.54 -13.92
N LEU A 262 -8.31 -6.94 -12.66
CA LEU A 262 -7.25 -6.42 -11.81
C LEU A 262 -6.12 -7.43 -11.72
N ASP A 263 -4.94 -7.04 -12.19
CA ASP A 263 -3.74 -7.85 -12.07
C ASP A 263 -2.93 -7.46 -10.83
N THR A 264 -2.84 -8.42 -9.91
CA THR A 264 -2.17 -8.25 -8.61
C THR A 264 -0.84 -9.00 -8.53
N VAL A 265 -0.35 -9.52 -9.66
CA VAL A 265 0.85 -10.37 -9.72
C VAL A 265 2.10 -9.53 -9.93
N SER A 266 3.05 -9.60 -9.00
CA SER A 266 4.36 -8.92 -9.10
C SER A 266 5.47 -9.80 -9.71
N ALA A 267 5.15 -11.02 -10.14
CA ALA A 267 6.08 -11.90 -10.84
C ALA A 267 5.90 -11.79 -12.36
N GLN A 268 6.94 -12.18 -13.11
CA GLN A 268 6.87 -12.24 -14.57
C GLN A 268 5.77 -13.22 -15.03
N HIS A 269 4.86 -12.77 -15.89
CA HIS A 269 3.80 -13.58 -16.49
C HIS A 269 3.31 -12.94 -17.79
N ASP A 270 2.50 -13.69 -18.56
CA ASP A 270 1.92 -13.21 -19.82
C ASP A 270 0.56 -12.55 -19.58
N LEU A 271 0.41 -11.28 -19.98
CA LEU A 271 -0.85 -10.52 -19.91
C LEU A 271 -1.81 -10.85 -21.05
N ASN A 272 -1.30 -11.35 -22.17
CA ASN A 272 -2.08 -11.51 -23.39
C ASN A 272 -3.29 -12.46 -23.24
N PRO A 273 -3.19 -13.60 -22.55
CA PRO A 273 -4.35 -14.46 -22.29
C PRO A 273 -5.47 -13.74 -21.52
N TYR A 274 -5.14 -12.86 -20.57
CA TYR A 274 -6.13 -12.10 -19.79
C TYR A 274 -6.76 -10.97 -20.60
N LEU A 275 -5.98 -10.27 -21.43
CA LEU A 275 -6.50 -9.23 -22.32
C LEU A 275 -7.53 -9.78 -23.30
N ALA A 276 -7.34 -11.04 -23.78
CA ALA A 276 -8.29 -11.72 -24.65
C ALA A 276 -9.64 -12.05 -23.97
N LEU A 277 -9.69 -12.01 -22.63
CA LEU A 277 -10.93 -12.24 -21.87
C LEU A 277 -11.79 -10.99 -21.74
N LEU A 278 -11.25 -9.80 -22.01
CA LEU A 278 -11.98 -8.54 -21.90
C LEU A 278 -13.10 -8.45 -22.95
N LYS A 279 -14.23 -7.89 -22.55
CA LYS A 279 -15.26 -7.39 -23.48
C LYS A 279 -14.71 -6.20 -24.27
N ARG A 280 -15.37 -5.87 -25.38
CA ARG A 280 -15.13 -4.58 -26.03
C ARG A 280 -15.23 -3.45 -24.99
N ASP A 281 -14.26 -2.54 -25.03
CA ASP A 281 -14.09 -1.42 -24.08
C ASP A 281 -13.74 -1.86 -22.65
N GLY A 282 -13.40 -3.13 -22.43
CA GLY A 282 -12.95 -3.61 -21.11
C GLY A 282 -11.58 -3.10 -20.74
N THR A 283 -11.32 -3.01 -19.44
CA THR A 283 -10.06 -2.51 -18.88
C THR A 283 -9.34 -3.59 -18.08
N MET A 284 -8.04 -3.73 -18.29
CA MET A 284 -7.14 -4.45 -17.42
C MET A 284 -6.24 -3.44 -16.68
N THR A 285 -6.22 -3.50 -15.36
CA THR A 285 -5.39 -2.59 -14.54
C THR A 285 -4.32 -3.37 -13.80
N LEU A 286 -3.09 -2.89 -13.89
CA LEU A 286 -1.93 -3.45 -13.21
C LEU A 286 -1.71 -2.72 -11.89
N VAL A 287 -1.58 -3.49 -10.80
CA VAL A 287 -1.18 -3.00 -9.47
C VAL A 287 -0.01 -3.78 -8.90
N GLY A 288 0.39 -4.88 -9.55
CA GLY A 288 1.64 -5.58 -9.31
C GLY A 288 2.79 -4.93 -10.09
N ALA A 289 3.99 -4.93 -9.54
CA ALA A 289 5.18 -4.33 -10.14
C ALA A 289 6.27 -5.39 -10.35
N PRO A 290 6.23 -6.16 -11.45
CA PRO A 290 7.30 -7.11 -11.77
C PRO A 290 8.59 -6.37 -12.15
N PRO A 291 9.77 -6.94 -11.88
CA PRO A 291 11.05 -6.27 -12.10
C PRO A 291 11.40 -6.11 -13.60
N GLN A 292 10.76 -6.88 -14.48
CA GLN A 292 10.99 -6.82 -15.92
C GLN A 292 9.73 -6.40 -16.66
N PRO A 293 9.84 -5.68 -17.80
CA PRO A 293 8.70 -5.30 -18.62
C PRO A 293 7.86 -6.50 -19.05
N LEU A 294 6.54 -6.33 -19.02
CA LEU A 294 5.58 -7.32 -19.47
C LEU A 294 5.23 -7.06 -20.95
N PRO A 295 5.45 -8.01 -21.87
CA PRO A 295 5.13 -7.82 -23.29
C PRO A 295 3.61 -7.87 -23.53
N VAL A 296 3.12 -6.95 -24.38
CA VAL A 296 1.71 -6.86 -24.77
C VAL A 296 1.58 -6.84 -26.28
N SER A 297 0.73 -7.72 -26.82
CA SER A 297 0.37 -7.70 -28.24
C SER A 297 -0.60 -6.56 -28.54
N SER A 298 -0.25 -5.68 -29.48
CA SER A 298 -1.10 -4.58 -29.91
C SER A 298 -2.47 -5.05 -30.41
N PHE A 299 -2.53 -6.22 -31.03
CA PHE A 299 -3.79 -6.78 -31.53
C PHE A 299 -4.80 -7.07 -30.43
N ASN A 300 -4.34 -7.47 -29.24
CA ASN A 300 -5.22 -7.67 -28.09
C ASN A 300 -5.86 -6.35 -27.59
N LEU A 301 -5.27 -5.22 -27.90
CA LEU A 301 -5.84 -3.90 -27.57
C LEU A 301 -6.75 -3.39 -28.69
N ILE A 302 -6.26 -3.45 -29.95
CA ILE A 302 -6.89 -2.80 -31.10
C ILE A 302 -8.27 -3.43 -31.40
N PHE A 303 -8.36 -4.76 -31.50
CA PHE A 303 -9.58 -5.41 -31.98
C PHE A 303 -10.74 -5.37 -30.96
N GLY A 304 -10.45 -5.27 -29.66
CA GLY A 304 -11.46 -5.12 -28.62
C GLY A 304 -11.65 -3.70 -28.13
N ARG A 305 -10.83 -2.73 -28.60
CA ARG A 305 -10.73 -1.39 -28.02
C ARG A 305 -10.49 -1.48 -26.50
N HIS A 306 -9.63 -2.44 -26.12
CA HIS A 306 -9.31 -2.71 -24.71
C HIS A 306 -8.36 -1.64 -24.16
N GLN A 307 -8.44 -1.44 -22.87
CA GLN A 307 -7.54 -0.56 -22.13
C GLN A 307 -6.60 -1.39 -21.26
N LEU A 308 -5.31 -1.07 -21.29
CA LEU A 308 -4.34 -1.52 -20.32
C LEU A 308 -3.89 -0.29 -19.52
N ALA A 309 -4.12 -0.33 -18.23
CA ALA A 309 -3.90 0.80 -17.33
C ALA A 309 -3.06 0.39 -16.12
N GLY A 310 -2.53 1.35 -15.39
CA GLY A 310 -1.89 1.17 -14.10
C GLY A 310 -2.59 1.98 -13.02
N SER A 311 -2.45 1.58 -11.76
CA SER A 311 -2.92 2.33 -10.61
C SER A 311 -1.92 2.16 -9.46
N GLY A 312 -1.52 3.28 -8.85
CA GLY A 312 -0.60 3.28 -7.71
C GLY A 312 -1.33 3.68 -6.44
N ILE A 313 -1.38 2.82 -5.44
CA ILE A 313 -2.02 3.10 -4.14
C ILE A 313 -3.34 3.90 -4.30
N GLY A 314 -3.56 4.94 -3.49
CA GLY A 314 -4.65 5.92 -3.62
C GLY A 314 -4.33 7.17 -2.81
N GLY A 315 -5.08 8.25 -3.03
CA GLY A 315 -4.96 9.50 -2.30
C GLY A 315 -5.46 9.38 -0.86
N ILE A 316 -5.18 10.40 -0.05
CA ILE A 316 -5.51 10.38 1.38
C ILE A 316 -7.03 10.36 1.60
N ARG A 317 -7.79 11.17 0.85
CA ARG A 317 -9.26 11.18 0.94
C ARG A 317 -9.86 9.83 0.56
N GLU A 318 -9.42 9.26 -0.56
CA GLU A 318 -9.90 7.95 -1.01
C GLU A 318 -9.52 6.83 -0.03
N THR A 319 -8.33 6.91 0.59
CA THR A 319 -7.92 5.96 1.64
C THR A 319 -8.82 6.05 2.87
N GLN A 320 -9.24 7.26 3.28
CA GLN A 320 -10.23 7.41 4.36
C GLN A 320 -11.59 6.85 3.97
N GLU A 321 -12.08 7.14 2.76
CA GLU A 321 -13.33 6.57 2.22
C GLU A 321 -13.29 5.03 2.21
N MET A 322 -12.16 4.44 1.82
CA MET A 322 -11.96 3.00 1.85
C MET A 322 -12.01 2.43 3.28
N LEU A 323 -11.37 3.09 4.26
CA LEU A 323 -11.42 2.67 5.67
C LEU A 323 -12.85 2.74 6.23
N ASP A 324 -13.58 3.81 5.91
CA ASP A 324 -14.96 4.00 6.32
C ASP A 324 -15.88 2.92 5.68
N PHE A 325 -15.70 2.64 4.39
CA PHE A 325 -16.37 1.54 3.68
C PHE A 325 -16.06 0.17 4.30
N CYS A 326 -14.81 -0.09 4.64
CA CYS A 326 -14.41 -1.33 5.29
C CYS A 326 -15.08 -1.50 6.67
N ALA A 327 -15.16 -0.42 7.45
CA ALA A 327 -15.84 -0.44 8.75
C ALA A 327 -17.34 -0.72 8.61
N GLU A 328 -18.01 -0.11 7.62
CA GLU A 328 -19.44 -0.32 7.36
C GLU A 328 -19.75 -1.75 6.91
N HIS A 329 -18.87 -2.34 6.09
CA HIS A 329 -19.08 -3.66 5.49
C HIS A 329 -18.36 -4.80 6.22
N ASN A 330 -17.71 -4.54 7.37
CA ASN A 330 -16.91 -5.50 8.13
C ASN A 330 -15.83 -6.19 7.29
N ILE A 331 -15.14 -5.40 6.46
CA ILE A 331 -14.03 -5.87 5.62
C ILE A 331 -12.70 -5.59 6.32
N THR A 332 -11.92 -6.63 6.56
CA THR A 332 -10.55 -6.56 7.06
C THR A 332 -9.64 -7.46 6.24
N SER A 333 -8.34 -7.29 6.35
CA SER A 333 -7.38 -8.24 5.79
C SER A 333 -7.35 -9.52 6.64
N ASP A 334 -7.12 -10.67 5.99
CA ASP A 334 -6.79 -11.90 6.70
C ASP A 334 -5.31 -11.83 7.12
N VAL A 335 -5.04 -11.91 8.43
CA VAL A 335 -3.71 -11.64 8.97
C VAL A 335 -3.17 -12.76 9.84
N GLU A 336 -1.85 -12.88 9.85
CA GLU A 336 -1.07 -13.64 10.80
C GLU A 336 -0.25 -12.66 11.64
N LEU A 337 -0.49 -12.63 12.96
CA LEU A 337 0.28 -11.77 13.86
C LEU A 337 1.66 -12.35 14.11
N ILE A 338 2.66 -11.49 14.07
CA ILE A 338 4.05 -11.80 14.39
C ILE A 338 4.61 -10.81 15.41
N ARG A 339 5.67 -11.21 16.10
CA ARG A 339 6.50 -10.31 16.88
C ARG A 339 7.48 -9.60 15.96
N ILE A 340 7.99 -8.43 16.36
CA ILE A 340 8.95 -7.68 15.56
C ILE A 340 10.28 -8.44 15.36
N ASP A 341 10.70 -9.23 16.34
CA ASP A 341 11.91 -10.05 16.27
C ASP A 341 11.77 -11.27 15.32
N GLU A 342 10.55 -11.60 14.87
CA GLU A 342 10.26 -12.64 13.87
C GLU A 342 10.26 -12.08 12.42
N ILE A 343 10.48 -10.77 12.21
CA ILE A 343 10.36 -10.13 10.89
C ILE A 343 11.23 -10.74 9.81
N ASN A 344 12.47 -11.13 10.15
CA ASN A 344 13.38 -11.71 9.18
C ASN A 344 12.91 -13.10 8.71
N ASP A 345 12.29 -13.87 9.57
CA ASP A 345 11.69 -15.16 9.21
C ASP A 345 10.37 -14.97 8.45
N ALA A 346 9.58 -13.96 8.80
CA ALA A 346 8.39 -13.57 8.04
C ALA A 346 8.77 -13.17 6.59
N TYR A 347 9.86 -12.44 6.39
CA TYR A 347 10.36 -12.12 5.04
C TYR A 347 10.74 -13.37 4.24
N LYS A 348 11.39 -14.37 4.88
CA LYS A 348 11.71 -15.66 4.23
C LYS A 348 10.44 -16.42 3.83
N ARG A 349 9.41 -16.39 4.67
CA ARG A 349 8.09 -16.99 4.40
C ARG A 349 7.34 -16.25 3.31
N LEU A 350 7.39 -14.91 3.32
CA LEU A 350 6.76 -14.06 2.32
C LEU A 350 7.24 -14.38 0.90
N LEU A 351 8.56 -14.58 0.72
CA LEU A 351 9.16 -14.98 -0.56
C LEU A 351 8.68 -16.34 -1.05
N LYS A 352 8.24 -17.22 -0.14
CA LYS A 352 7.72 -18.55 -0.46
C LYS A 352 6.19 -18.55 -0.62
N SER A 353 5.56 -17.37 -0.53
CA SER A 353 4.09 -17.23 -0.46
C SER A 353 3.45 -18.05 0.67
N ASP A 354 4.17 -18.25 1.78
CA ASP A 354 3.78 -19.02 2.96
C ASP A 354 3.13 -18.09 3.99
N VAL A 355 2.02 -17.48 3.63
CA VAL A 355 1.16 -16.69 4.51
C VAL A 355 -0.24 -16.54 3.91
N LYS A 356 -1.28 -16.52 4.75
CA LYS A 356 -2.67 -16.29 4.34
C LYS A 356 -3.27 -15.13 5.18
N TYR A 357 -3.22 -13.86 4.71
CA TYR A 357 -2.57 -13.44 3.46
C TYR A 357 -1.54 -12.36 3.73
N ARG A 358 -1.53 -11.80 4.96
CA ARG A 358 -0.64 -10.72 5.37
C ARG A 358 -0.03 -11.01 6.73
N PHE A 359 1.25 -10.73 6.90
CA PHE A 359 1.81 -10.61 8.24
C PHE A 359 1.51 -9.22 8.79
N VAL A 360 1.26 -9.16 10.09
CA VAL A 360 1.13 -7.91 10.84
C VAL A 360 1.94 -8.02 12.12
N ILE A 361 2.80 -7.04 12.35
CA ILE A 361 3.64 -6.96 13.54
C ILE A 361 2.82 -6.42 14.69
N ASP A 362 2.74 -7.16 15.81
CA ASP A 362 2.32 -6.62 17.10
C ASP A 362 3.47 -5.81 17.70
N MET A 363 3.34 -4.48 17.65
CA MET A 363 4.37 -3.55 18.09
C MET A 363 4.55 -3.50 19.61
N ALA A 364 3.69 -4.16 20.40
CA ALA A 364 3.93 -4.37 21.83
C ALA A 364 5.17 -5.25 22.08
N SER A 365 5.59 -6.02 21.08
CA SER A 365 6.82 -6.84 21.11
C SER A 365 8.12 -6.01 20.97
N LEU A 366 8.06 -4.76 20.52
CA LEU A 366 9.20 -3.85 20.44
C LEU A 366 9.44 -3.15 21.79
N GLN A 367 10.15 -3.81 22.69
CA GLN A 367 10.49 -3.31 24.03
C GLN A 367 11.88 -2.70 24.10
#